data_e02e59649b41a68f8dd5a18fe3af6b1e
#
_entry.id   e02e59649b41a68f8dd5a18fe3af6b1e
#
_cell.length_a   1.000
_cell.length_b   1.000
_cell.length_c   1.000
_cell.angle_alpha   90.00
_cell.angle_beta   90.00
_cell.angle_gamma   90.00
#
_symmetry.space_group_name_H-M   'P 1'
#
loop_
_entity.id
_entity.type
_entity.pdbx_description
1 polymer ?
#
loop_
_entity_poly.entity_id
_entity_poly.type
_entity_poly.pdbx_seq_one_letter_code
_entity_poly.pdbx_strand_id
1 'polypeptide(L)'
;MGGDPQGDPRLHGLPLLAVSPTCRPQNFGSASFARDHGVRFCYLAGAMANGIGSAELVEVMGRAGMLAFFGAAGLGPDTVEDAIDRISTRLGDLPWGFNLIHSPYEPLLEEAIADLYSRRG
;
A
#
# COMPACT_ATOMS: atom_id res chain seq x y z
N MET A 1 -12.69 -29.45 10.18
CA MET A 1 -13.33 -30.50 10.98
C MET A 1 -14.35 -29.84 11.87
N GLY A 2 -15.63 -29.98 11.56
CA GLY A 2 -16.73 -29.57 12.43
C GLY A 2 -16.90 -30.65 13.49
N GLY A 3 -16.68 -30.30 14.77
CA GLY A 3 -17.06 -31.17 15.87
C GLY A 3 -18.56 -31.07 16.14
N ASP A 4 -19.19 -32.17 16.53
CA ASP A 4 -20.59 -32.14 16.96
C ASP A 4 -20.74 -31.19 18.16
N PRO A 5 -21.79 -30.34 18.20
CA PRO A 5 -22.02 -29.45 19.31
C PRO A 5 -22.38 -30.26 20.55
N GLN A 6 -21.39 -30.45 21.45
CA GLN A 6 -21.61 -31.09 22.74
C GLN A 6 -21.96 -30.01 23.78
N GLY A 7 -23.21 -29.81 24.06
CA GLY A 7 -23.68 -28.94 25.13
C GLY A 7 -24.97 -29.50 25.77
N ASP A 8 -25.10 -29.40 27.08
CA ASP A 8 -26.36 -29.76 27.78
C ASP A 8 -27.47 -28.78 27.32
N PRO A 9 -28.52 -29.25 26.64
CA PRO A 9 -29.59 -28.39 26.13
C PRO A 9 -30.34 -27.61 27.23
N ARG A 10 -30.10 -27.92 28.53
CA ARG A 10 -30.67 -27.22 29.67
C ARG A 10 -29.85 -26.01 30.12
N LEU A 11 -28.62 -25.86 29.62
CA LEU A 11 -27.82 -24.66 29.78
C LEU A 11 -28.19 -23.70 28.65
N HIS A 12 -28.79 -22.55 28.95
CA HIS A 12 -29.19 -21.52 28.00
C HIS A 12 -27.98 -20.86 27.27
N GLY A 13 -26.98 -21.64 26.90
CA GLY A 13 -25.81 -21.21 26.17
C GLY A 13 -25.93 -21.54 24.67
N LEU A 14 -25.40 -20.67 23.82
CA LEU A 14 -25.28 -20.96 22.39
C LEU A 14 -24.17 -22.01 22.17
N PRO A 15 -24.41 -23.01 21.32
CA PRO A 15 -23.38 -24.01 21.00
C PRO A 15 -22.19 -23.36 20.31
N LEU A 16 -20.98 -23.74 20.71
CA LEU A 16 -19.76 -23.33 20.00
C LEU A 16 -19.69 -24.10 18.66
N LEU A 17 -19.89 -23.38 17.55
CA LEU A 17 -19.91 -23.97 16.21
C LEU A 17 -18.52 -24.06 15.58
N ALA A 18 -17.65 -23.08 15.88
CA ALA A 18 -16.30 -23.05 15.33
C ALA A 18 -15.39 -22.16 16.19
N VAL A 19 -14.10 -22.42 16.11
CA VAL A 19 -13.05 -21.55 16.65
C VAL A 19 -12.18 -21.08 15.48
N SER A 20 -12.07 -19.77 15.31
CA SER A 20 -11.13 -19.17 14.35
C SER A 20 -9.78 -18.97 15.02
N PRO A 21 -8.67 -19.35 14.38
CA PRO A 21 -7.34 -19.02 14.88
C PRO A 21 -7.13 -17.49 14.87
N THR A 22 -6.19 -17.01 15.68
CA THR A 22 -5.80 -15.59 15.70
C THR A 22 -5.32 -15.16 14.32
N CYS A 23 -5.99 -14.16 13.73
CA CYS A 23 -5.56 -13.55 12.49
C CYS A 23 -4.63 -12.37 12.79
N ARG A 24 -3.33 -12.56 12.55
CA ARG A 24 -2.33 -11.50 12.74
C ARG A 24 -2.19 -10.68 11.46
N PRO A 25 -1.82 -9.38 11.53
CA PRO A 25 -1.61 -8.55 10.36
C PRO A 25 -0.67 -9.17 9.31
N GLN A 26 0.34 -9.93 9.73
CA GLN A 26 1.27 -10.63 8.85
C GLN A 26 0.63 -11.74 8.01
N ASN A 27 -0.55 -12.21 8.41
CA ASN A 27 -1.27 -13.30 7.73
C ASN A 27 -2.30 -12.79 6.72
N PHE A 28 -2.48 -11.46 6.61
CA PHE A 28 -3.35 -10.87 5.60
C PHE A 28 -2.66 -10.83 4.23
N GLY A 29 -3.44 -11.07 3.19
CA GLY A 29 -2.99 -10.96 1.81
C GLY A 29 -2.20 -12.18 1.31
N SER A 30 -1.56 -12.02 0.16
CA SER A 30 -0.82 -13.08 -0.51
C SER A 30 0.66 -13.08 -0.12
N ALA A 31 1.19 -14.26 0.23
CA ALA A 31 2.61 -14.42 0.45
C ALA A 31 3.45 -14.14 -0.81
N SER A 32 2.89 -14.34 -2.02
CA SER A 32 3.55 -13.97 -3.28
C SER A 32 3.67 -12.45 -3.39
N PHE A 33 2.61 -11.70 -3.10
CA PHE A 33 2.66 -10.23 -3.09
C PHE A 33 3.75 -9.70 -2.15
N ALA A 34 3.79 -10.21 -0.91
CA ALA A 34 4.79 -9.79 0.06
C ALA A 34 6.22 -10.04 -0.43
N ARG A 35 6.48 -11.20 -1.04
CA ARG A 35 7.79 -11.56 -1.60
C ARG A 35 8.13 -10.74 -2.84
N ASP A 36 7.18 -10.61 -3.77
CA ASP A 36 7.41 -9.99 -5.08
C ASP A 36 7.62 -8.47 -4.95
N HIS A 37 7.04 -7.85 -3.92
CA HIS A 37 7.19 -6.42 -3.61
C HIS A 37 8.12 -6.12 -2.43
N GLY A 38 8.76 -7.12 -1.83
CA GLY A 38 9.70 -6.90 -0.73
C GLY A 38 9.07 -6.29 0.55
N VAL A 39 7.78 -6.52 0.80
CA VAL A 39 7.07 -5.96 1.94
C VAL A 39 6.87 -6.99 3.05
N ARG A 40 6.85 -6.51 4.30
CA ARG A 40 6.53 -7.35 5.47
C ARG A 40 5.04 -7.58 5.63
N PHE A 41 4.23 -6.60 5.26
CA PHE A 41 2.77 -6.63 5.37
C PHE A 41 2.16 -6.37 4.01
N CYS A 42 1.16 -7.17 3.63
CA CYS A 42 0.36 -6.93 2.43
C CYS A 42 -0.64 -5.78 2.68
N TYR A 43 -0.11 -4.65 3.11
CA TYR A 43 -0.86 -3.43 3.37
C TYR A 43 -0.31 -2.31 2.49
N LEU A 44 -1.23 -1.56 1.88
CA LEU A 44 -0.90 -0.59 0.86
C LEU A 44 -1.61 0.73 1.14
N ALA A 45 -0.87 1.83 1.17
CA ALA A 45 -1.43 3.18 1.16
C ALA A 45 -1.47 3.69 -0.29
N GLY A 46 -2.67 3.80 -0.86
CA GLY A 46 -2.88 4.33 -2.20
C GLY A 46 -2.51 5.80 -2.30
N ALA A 47 -2.19 6.25 -3.51
CA ALA A 47 -1.94 7.64 -3.80
C ALA A 47 -3.19 8.50 -3.53
N MET A 48 -2.97 9.66 -2.94
CA MET A 48 -3.98 10.70 -2.76
C MET A 48 -3.45 11.97 -3.40
N ALA A 49 -4.19 12.51 -4.38
CA ALA A 49 -3.81 13.65 -5.21
C ALA A 49 -3.30 14.86 -4.43
N ASN A 50 -2.65 15.79 -5.13
CA ASN A 50 -2.12 17.04 -4.59
C ASN A 50 -1.14 16.86 -3.41
N GLY A 51 -0.40 15.77 -3.38
CA GLY A 51 0.56 15.49 -2.33
C GLY A 51 -0.06 15.12 -0.97
N ILE A 52 -1.38 14.83 -0.90
CA ILE A 52 -2.01 14.32 0.33
C ILE A 52 -1.42 12.96 0.69
N GLY A 53 -1.23 12.04 -0.30
CA GLY A 53 -0.31 10.92 -0.17
C GLY A 53 1.13 11.45 -0.17
N SER A 54 1.60 11.98 0.96
CA SER A 54 2.83 12.76 1.04
C SER A 54 4.10 11.91 1.04
N ALA A 55 5.25 12.53 0.78
CA ALA A 55 6.53 11.87 0.87
C ALA A 55 6.78 11.29 2.29
N GLU A 56 6.36 12.01 3.34
CA GLU A 56 6.44 11.54 4.72
C GLU A 56 5.64 10.27 4.95
N LEU A 57 4.41 10.20 4.42
CA LEU A 57 3.57 9.02 4.51
C LEU A 57 4.26 7.82 3.84
N VAL A 58 4.79 8.03 2.63
CA VAL A 58 5.50 6.99 1.88
C VAL A 58 6.74 6.50 2.66
N GLU A 59 7.52 7.42 3.22
CA GLU A 59 8.70 7.09 4.05
C GLU A 59 8.34 6.26 5.28
N VAL A 60 7.30 6.65 6.02
CA VAL A 60 6.86 5.95 7.24
C VAL A 60 6.34 4.55 6.91
N MET A 61 5.53 4.43 5.86
CA MET A 61 4.98 3.16 5.42
C MET A 61 6.09 2.21 4.94
N GLY A 62 7.00 2.69 4.09
CA GLY A 62 8.13 1.90 3.59
C GLY A 62 9.00 1.35 4.73
N ARG A 63 9.38 2.19 5.70
CA ARG A 63 10.15 1.77 6.89
C ARG A 63 9.39 0.80 7.78
N ALA A 64 8.06 0.86 7.79
CA ALA A 64 7.22 -0.11 8.51
C ALA A 64 7.07 -1.46 7.79
N GLY A 65 7.63 -1.60 6.59
CA GLY A 65 7.55 -2.81 5.77
C GLY A 65 6.23 -2.94 5.01
N MET A 66 5.68 -1.82 4.60
CA MET A 66 4.45 -1.68 3.82
C MET A 66 4.75 -0.94 2.50
N LEU A 67 3.82 -1.00 1.55
CA LEU A 67 3.93 -0.25 0.29
C LEU A 67 3.08 1.02 0.36
N ALA A 68 3.61 2.13 -0.15
CA ALA A 68 2.83 3.36 -0.27
C ALA A 68 3.14 4.09 -1.58
N PHE A 69 2.17 4.88 -2.03
CA PHE A 69 2.26 5.65 -3.26
C PHE A 69 2.12 7.15 -2.98
N PHE A 70 3.08 7.92 -3.50
CA PHE A 70 3.00 9.39 -3.49
C PHE A 70 1.88 9.88 -4.40
N GLY A 71 1.15 10.89 -3.96
CA GLY A 71 0.01 11.46 -4.67
C GLY A 71 0.40 12.55 -5.66
N ALA A 72 0.95 12.17 -6.82
CA ALA A 72 1.49 13.09 -7.82
C ALA A 72 0.43 13.83 -8.64
N ALA A 73 -0.81 13.31 -8.73
CA ALA A 73 -1.86 13.94 -9.51
C ALA A 73 -2.12 15.40 -9.08
N GLY A 74 -2.17 16.31 -10.04
CA GLY A 74 -2.36 17.74 -9.81
C GLY A 74 -1.10 18.52 -9.40
N LEU A 75 0.08 17.85 -9.38
CA LEU A 75 1.37 18.49 -9.10
C LEU A 75 2.18 18.64 -10.38
N GLY A 76 2.99 19.71 -10.45
CA GLY A 76 3.94 19.90 -11.55
C GLY A 76 5.15 18.96 -11.48
N PRO A 77 5.86 18.77 -12.63
CA PRO A 77 7.00 17.85 -12.72
C PRO A 77 8.10 18.14 -11.71
N ASP A 78 8.43 19.39 -11.46
CA ASP A 78 9.48 19.80 -10.50
C ASP A 78 9.15 19.30 -9.08
N THR A 79 7.89 19.49 -8.64
CA THR A 79 7.43 19.03 -7.32
C THR A 79 7.46 17.50 -7.20
N VAL A 80 7.12 16.81 -8.30
CA VAL A 80 7.16 15.34 -8.35
C VAL A 80 8.60 14.85 -8.33
N GLU A 81 9.51 15.51 -9.04
CA GLU A 81 10.93 15.19 -9.04
C GLU A 81 11.57 15.36 -7.66
N ASP A 82 11.29 16.48 -6.99
CA ASP A 82 11.72 16.72 -5.60
C ASP A 82 11.23 15.60 -4.65
N ALA A 83 10.00 15.14 -4.82
CA ALA A 83 9.45 14.03 -4.03
C ALA A 83 10.16 12.70 -4.34
N ILE A 84 10.49 12.43 -5.61
CA ILE A 84 11.28 11.24 -6.01
C ILE A 84 12.65 11.28 -5.34
N ASP A 85 13.38 12.39 -5.43
CA ASP A 85 14.71 12.56 -4.84
C ASP A 85 14.69 12.36 -3.33
N ARG A 86 13.70 12.93 -2.67
CA ARG A 86 13.52 12.79 -1.23
C ARG A 86 13.24 11.35 -0.83
N ILE A 87 12.25 10.69 -1.47
CA ILE A 87 11.81 9.33 -1.12
C ILE A 87 12.92 8.34 -1.42
N SER A 88 13.55 8.40 -2.60
CA SER A 88 14.65 7.51 -2.99
C SER A 88 15.84 7.63 -2.04
N THR A 89 16.21 8.84 -1.64
CA THR A 89 17.30 9.07 -0.67
C THR A 89 16.96 8.49 0.72
N ARG A 90 15.69 8.53 1.12
CA ARG A 90 15.24 8.13 2.46
C ARG A 90 14.95 6.64 2.58
N LEU A 91 14.49 6.00 1.52
CA LEU A 91 14.06 4.60 1.52
C LEU A 91 15.08 3.66 0.86
N GLY A 92 15.96 4.16 -0.01
CA GLY A 92 16.90 3.32 -0.75
C GLY A 92 16.16 2.24 -1.52
N ASP A 93 16.48 0.97 -1.25
CA ASP A 93 15.91 -0.20 -1.93
C ASP A 93 14.52 -0.63 -1.40
N LEU A 94 13.95 0.07 -0.42
CA LEU A 94 12.60 -0.24 0.06
C LEU A 94 11.56 0.14 -0.99
N PRO A 95 10.44 -0.61 -1.11
CA PRO A 95 9.45 -0.39 -2.15
C PRO A 95 8.60 0.86 -1.89
N TRP A 96 8.40 1.64 -2.93
CA TRP A 96 7.52 2.79 -2.99
C TRP A 96 7.05 3.04 -4.42
N GLY A 97 6.08 3.92 -4.60
CA GLY A 97 5.58 4.23 -5.93
C GLY A 97 4.96 5.61 -6.05
N PHE A 98 4.58 5.93 -7.27
CA PHE A 98 3.87 7.15 -7.67
C PHE A 98 2.69 6.77 -8.54
N ASN A 99 1.62 7.56 -8.52
CA ASN A 99 0.55 7.37 -9.48
C ASN A 99 0.83 8.15 -10.77
N LEU A 100 0.47 7.56 -11.90
CA LEU A 100 0.33 8.24 -13.18
C LEU A 100 -1.16 8.32 -13.48
N ILE A 101 -1.66 9.53 -13.74
CA ILE A 101 -3.08 9.78 -14.02
C ILE A 101 -3.22 10.23 -15.48
N HIS A 102 -4.17 9.64 -16.18
CA HIS A 102 -4.56 10.14 -17.51
C HIS A 102 -5.29 11.48 -17.36
N SER A 103 -4.71 12.52 -17.98
CA SER A 103 -5.21 13.90 -17.93
C SER A 103 -5.54 14.41 -19.33
N PRO A 104 -6.74 14.10 -19.87
CA PRO A 104 -7.09 14.45 -21.26
C PRO A 104 -7.08 15.96 -21.54
N TYR A 105 -7.21 16.77 -20.50
CA TYR A 105 -7.17 18.24 -20.61
C TYR A 105 -5.74 18.83 -20.45
N GLU A 106 -4.77 18.02 -20.01
CA GLU A 106 -3.38 18.44 -19.77
C GLU A 106 -2.40 17.36 -20.32
N PRO A 107 -2.47 17.04 -21.62
CA PRO A 107 -1.67 15.94 -22.19
C PRO A 107 -0.15 16.19 -22.07
N LEU A 108 0.29 17.44 -22.14
CA LEU A 108 1.72 17.78 -21.99
C LEU A 108 2.21 17.54 -20.56
N LEU A 109 1.36 17.75 -19.56
CA LEU A 109 1.70 17.44 -18.18
C LEU A 109 1.83 15.93 -17.97
N GLU A 110 0.88 15.17 -18.51
CA GLU A 110 0.92 13.70 -18.45
C GLU A 110 2.18 13.14 -19.10
N GLU A 111 2.53 13.64 -20.31
CA GLU A 111 3.73 13.25 -21.02
C GLU A 111 5.01 13.58 -20.22
N ALA A 112 5.09 14.80 -19.66
CA ALA A 112 6.24 15.23 -18.86
C ALA A 112 6.42 14.37 -17.59
N ILE A 113 5.34 13.99 -16.92
CA ILE A 113 5.38 13.09 -15.76
C ILE A 113 5.78 11.67 -16.17
N ALA A 114 5.24 11.15 -17.27
CA ALA A 114 5.60 9.83 -17.79
C ALA A 114 7.09 9.76 -18.17
N ASP A 115 7.59 10.80 -18.83
CA ASP A 115 9.01 10.93 -19.18
C ASP A 115 9.89 11.02 -17.92
N LEU A 116 9.46 11.77 -16.91
CA LEU A 116 10.16 11.86 -15.63
C LEU A 116 10.29 10.47 -14.98
N TYR A 117 9.18 9.73 -14.88
CA TYR A 117 9.21 8.37 -14.32
C TYR A 117 10.11 7.43 -15.11
N SER A 118 10.07 7.50 -16.46
CA SER A 118 10.91 6.67 -17.32
C SER A 118 12.41 6.95 -17.15
N ARG A 119 12.79 8.20 -16.85
CA ARG A 119 14.19 8.59 -16.60
C ARG A 119 14.70 8.25 -15.21
N ARG A 120 13.80 8.25 -14.23
CA ARG A 120 14.17 8.07 -12.81
C ARG A 120 14.07 6.61 -12.35
N GLY A 121 13.55 5.70 -13.21
CA GLY A 121 13.53 4.26 -13.02
C GLY A 121 12.45 3.71 -12.19
#